data_7600440d69759f64d12e3dd5cc01261e
#
_entry.id   7600440d69759f64d12e3dd5cc01261e
#
_cell.length_a   1.000
_cell.length_b   1.000
_cell.length_c   1.000
_cell.angle_alpha   90.00
_cell.angle_beta   90.00
_cell.angle_gamma   90.00
#
_symmetry.space_group_name_H-M   'P 1'
#
loop_
_entity.id
_entity.type
_entity.pdbx_description
1 polymer ?
#
loop_
_entity_poly.entity_id
_entity_poly.type
_entity_poly.pdbx_seq_one_letter_code
_entity_poly.pdbx_strand_id
1 'polypeptide(L)'
;MEVFRRQEIKYLLNAQQRQALEQALPAHMMPDLFPHSSIRNIYYDTPDFRLIRRSLEHPIYKEKLRLRCYDDGAGEVFLEMKKKYKGIVYKRRLQLVQEQAIAFMERRGDLPDCQIGREMVYFRDFYQTLQPQMFLSYQRDAWRGKQDAGLRLTLDEDIRYRTGQLHLQSDAGEAILAPGQCLMEVKSEHAIPLWLTQLLAQLQITKVSFSKYGQAYERELRRKLQEKRGNVYVG
;
A
#
# COMPACT_ATOMS: atom_id res chain seq x y z
N MET A 1 27.26 1.18 7.33
CA MET A 1 25.92 1.19 6.73
C MET A 1 24.93 0.76 7.81
N GLU A 2 24.26 1.71 8.46
CA GLU A 2 23.28 1.40 9.51
C GLU A 2 22.04 0.81 8.86
N VAL A 3 21.69 -0.41 9.22
CA VAL A 3 20.47 -1.08 8.80
C VAL A 3 19.37 -0.69 9.79
N PHE A 4 18.60 0.34 9.48
CA PHE A 4 17.44 0.71 10.27
C PHE A 4 16.37 -0.37 10.17
N ARG A 5 16.19 -1.15 11.23
CA ARG A 5 15.05 -2.07 11.39
C ARG A 5 13.83 -1.26 11.82
N ARG A 6 13.17 -0.62 10.86
CA ARG A 6 11.90 0.04 11.12
C ARG A 6 10.79 -0.99 11.32
N GLN A 7 10.16 -0.98 12.49
CA GLN A 7 8.96 -1.80 12.73
C GLN A 7 7.76 -1.15 12.02
N GLU A 8 6.94 -1.96 11.38
CA GLU A 8 5.66 -1.56 10.78
C GLU A 8 4.58 -2.51 11.30
N ILE A 9 3.69 -1.99 12.14
CA ILE A 9 2.60 -2.76 12.74
C ILE A 9 1.28 -2.18 12.24
N LYS A 10 0.30 -3.04 11.99
CA LYS A 10 -1.00 -2.67 11.45
C LYS A 10 -2.11 -3.06 12.39
N TYR A 11 -3.15 -2.23 12.40
CA TYR A 11 -4.33 -2.39 13.21
C TYR A 11 -5.56 -2.03 12.39
N LEU A 12 -6.66 -2.75 12.60
CA LEU A 12 -7.94 -2.42 12.01
C LEU A 12 -8.82 -1.85 13.10
N LEU A 13 -9.29 -0.61 12.91
CA LEU A 13 -10.09 0.13 13.88
C LEU A 13 -11.53 0.24 13.38
N ASN A 14 -12.48 0.19 14.30
CA ASN A 14 -13.84 0.65 14.06
C ASN A 14 -13.95 2.17 14.30
N ALA A 15 -15.11 2.76 14.01
CA ALA A 15 -15.33 4.20 14.11
C ALA A 15 -15.10 4.75 15.54
N GLN A 16 -15.55 4.01 16.57
CA GLN A 16 -15.40 4.43 17.98
C GLN A 16 -13.92 4.39 18.40
N GLN A 17 -13.21 3.33 18.05
CA GLN A 17 -11.77 3.19 18.32
C GLN A 17 -10.97 4.28 17.62
N ARG A 18 -11.30 4.59 16.35
CA ARG A 18 -10.70 5.68 15.60
C ARG A 18 -10.90 7.03 16.30
N GLN A 19 -12.13 7.37 16.65
CA GLN A 19 -12.46 8.62 17.31
C GLN A 19 -11.71 8.78 18.65
N ALA A 20 -11.69 7.74 19.48
CA ALA A 20 -10.97 7.77 20.75
C ALA A 20 -9.44 7.91 20.58
N LEU A 21 -8.88 7.22 19.57
CA LEU A 21 -7.47 7.38 19.21
C LEU A 21 -7.15 8.82 18.78
N GLU A 22 -7.93 9.38 17.85
CA GLU A 22 -7.72 10.74 17.34
C GLU A 22 -7.81 11.82 18.43
N GLN A 23 -8.63 11.62 19.44
CA GLN A 23 -8.69 12.51 20.62
C GLN A 23 -7.42 12.43 21.47
N ALA A 24 -6.78 11.29 21.55
CA ALA A 24 -5.57 11.07 22.34
C ALA A 24 -4.27 11.47 21.61
N LEU A 25 -4.24 11.37 20.28
CA LEU A 25 -3.04 11.64 19.47
C LEU A 25 -2.40 13.02 19.75
N PRO A 26 -3.15 14.15 19.85
CA PRO A 26 -2.55 15.48 20.02
C PRO A 26 -1.69 15.65 21.26
N ALA A 27 -1.82 14.81 22.29
CA ALA A 27 -0.94 14.83 23.46
C ALA A 27 0.51 14.42 23.12
N HIS A 28 0.70 13.53 22.17
CA HIS A 28 1.98 12.88 21.87
C HIS A 28 2.44 13.05 20.41
N MET A 29 1.52 13.35 19.52
CA MET A 29 1.76 13.44 18.09
C MET A 29 1.30 14.78 17.53
N MET A 30 1.80 15.12 16.36
CA MET A 30 1.41 16.28 15.58
C MET A 30 1.17 15.86 14.11
N PRO A 31 0.39 16.63 13.35
CA PRO A 31 0.22 16.38 11.93
C PRO A 31 1.57 16.25 11.21
N ASP A 32 1.68 15.34 10.27
CA ASP A 32 2.87 15.20 9.40
C ASP A 32 2.94 16.37 8.41
N LEU A 33 3.98 16.46 7.61
CA LEU A 33 4.17 17.51 6.59
C LEU A 33 3.00 17.53 5.60
N PHE A 34 2.48 16.36 5.24
CA PHE A 34 1.28 16.18 4.42
C PHE A 34 0.25 15.43 5.27
N PRO A 35 -0.53 16.16 6.10
CA PRO A 35 -1.41 15.54 7.08
C PRO A 35 -2.57 14.78 6.44
N HIS A 36 -3.06 15.25 5.30
CA HIS A 36 -4.12 14.61 4.53
C HIS A 36 -3.64 14.36 3.11
N SER A 37 -3.91 13.19 2.57
CA SER A 37 -3.53 12.83 1.20
C SER A 37 -4.49 11.81 0.62
N SER A 38 -4.95 12.05 -0.61
CA SER A 38 -5.55 11.03 -1.45
C SER A 38 -4.43 10.25 -2.14
N ILE A 39 -4.43 8.95 -2.01
CA ILE A 39 -3.36 8.11 -2.55
C ILE A 39 -3.94 7.12 -3.56
N ARG A 40 -3.42 7.15 -4.78
CA ARG A 40 -3.80 6.25 -5.86
C ARG A 40 -2.63 5.42 -6.30
N ASN A 41 -2.87 4.15 -6.59
CA ASN A 41 -1.83 3.22 -6.99
C ASN A 41 -2.33 2.32 -8.12
N ILE A 42 -1.45 2.01 -9.06
CA ILE A 42 -1.60 0.90 -10.00
C ILE A 42 -0.53 -0.13 -9.65
N TYR A 43 -0.94 -1.32 -9.26
CA TYR A 43 -0.03 -2.45 -9.04
C TYR A 43 0.22 -3.17 -10.34
N TYR A 44 1.50 -3.39 -10.63
CA TYR A 44 1.96 -4.20 -11.76
C TYR A 44 2.29 -5.60 -11.27
N ASP A 45 1.81 -6.58 -11.99
CA ASP A 45 2.03 -8.00 -11.73
C ASP A 45 2.03 -8.78 -13.05
N THR A 46 2.38 -10.04 -13.02
CA THR A 46 2.20 -10.93 -14.18
C THR A 46 0.72 -11.23 -14.43
N PRO A 47 0.32 -11.68 -15.63
CA PRO A 47 -1.09 -12.01 -15.95
C PRO A 47 -1.73 -12.99 -14.95
N ASP A 48 -0.93 -13.89 -14.38
CA ASP A 48 -1.34 -14.87 -13.38
C ASP A 48 -1.19 -14.40 -11.92
N PHE A 49 -0.91 -13.11 -11.70
CA PHE A 49 -0.73 -12.53 -10.35
C PHE A 49 0.39 -13.17 -9.51
N ARG A 50 1.49 -13.56 -10.13
CA ARG A 50 2.59 -14.28 -9.50
C ARG A 50 3.18 -13.56 -8.28
N LEU A 51 3.37 -12.21 -8.36
CA LEU A 51 3.96 -11.42 -7.27
C LEU A 51 3.08 -11.42 -6.03
N ILE A 52 1.77 -11.18 -6.19
CA ILE A 52 0.87 -11.13 -5.05
C ILE A 52 0.56 -12.51 -4.51
N ARG A 53 0.34 -13.53 -5.35
CA ARG A 53 0.15 -14.91 -4.90
C ARG A 53 1.31 -15.35 -4.04
N ARG A 54 2.55 -15.21 -4.56
CA ARG A 54 3.75 -15.53 -3.80
C ARG A 54 3.87 -14.70 -2.51
N SER A 55 3.47 -13.41 -2.53
CA SER A 55 3.50 -12.57 -1.33
C SER A 55 2.57 -13.06 -0.21
N LEU A 56 1.45 -13.71 -0.54
CA LEU A 56 0.48 -14.26 0.42
C LEU A 56 0.93 -15.55 1.08
N GLU A 57 1.81 -16.32 0.44
CA GLU A 57 2.42 -17.55 0.98
C GLU A 57 3.46 -17.27 2.08
N HIS A 58 3.64 -16.02 2.50
CA HIS A 58 4.60 -15.58 3.53
C HIS A 58 6.05 -16.02 3.27
N PRO A 59 6.58 -15.92 2.03
CA PRO A 59 7.89 -16.41 1.69
C PRO A 59 9.00 -15.56 2.35
N ILE A 60 10.20 -16.12 2.38
CA ILE A 60 11.41 -15.41 2.83
C ILE A 60 11.68 -14.17 1.96
N TYR A 61 11.39 -14.25 0.65
CA TYR A 61 11.57 -13.18 -0.32
C TYR A 61 10.28 -12.87 -1.07
N LYS A 62 9.90 -11.60 -1.09
CA LYS A 62 8.74 -11.12 -1.85
C LYS A 62 8.93 -9.70 -2.37
N GLU A 63 8.26 -9.42 -3.47
CA GLU A 63 8.34 -8.16 -4.19
C GLU A 63 6.97 -7.60 -4.54
N LYS A 64 6.92 -6.29 -4.76
CA LYS A 64 5.75 -5.58 -5.31
C LYS A 64 6.25 -4.42 -6.13
N LEU A 65 5.61 -4.18 -7.26
CA LEU A 65 5.83 -3.01 -8.10
C LEU A 65 4.53 -2.22 -8.23
N ARG A 66 4.61 -0.90 -8.11
CA ARG A 66 3.46 -0.04 -8.30
C ARG A 66 3.84 1.32 -8.84
N LEU A 67 2.92 1.90 -9.57
CA LEU A 67 2.89 3.33 -9.87
C LEU A 67 1.99 4.02 -8.85
N ARG A 68 2.45 5.13 -8.25
CA ARG A 68 1.70 5.88 -7.25
C ARG A 68 1.63 7.35 -7.60
N CYS A 69 0.45 7.95 -7.41
CA CYS A 69 0.32 9.40 -7.32
C CYS A 69 -0.33 9.81 -5.99
N TYR A 70 -0.28 11.09 -5.74
CA TYR A 70 -0.94 11.75 -4.63
C TYR A 70 -1.98 12.73 -5.19
N ASP A 71 -3.04 12.97 -4.43
CA ASP A 71 -4.13 13.90 -4.68
C ASP A 71 -4.85 13.66 -6.03
N ASP A 72 -4.87 14.60 -6.93
CA ASP A 72 -5.64 14.53 -8.18
C ASP A 72 -5.09 13.57 -9.24
N GLY A 73 -3.87 13.08 -9.04
CA GLY A 73 -3.20 12.19 -10.00
C GLY A 73 -2.70 12.88 -11.25
N ALA A 74 -2.71 14.22 -11.27
CA ALA A 74 -2.15 15.02 -12.36
C ALA A 74 -0.65 15.24 -12.13
N GLY A 75 0.17 14.95 -13.13
CA GLY A 75 1.57 15.33 -13.15
C GLY A 75 2.52 14.24 -12.68
N GLU A 76 3.15 14.43 -11.54
CA GLU A 76 4.21 13.54 -11.07
C GLU A 76 3.70 12.24 -10.44
N VAL A 77 4.35 11.16 -10.79
CA VAL A 77 4.08 9.84 -10.24
C VAL A 77 5.36 9.22 -9.68
N PHE A 78 5.19 8.24 -8.84
CA PHE A 78 6.29 7.49 -8.24
C PHE A 78 6.23 6.04 -8.69
N LEU A 79 7.22 5.60 -9.44
CA LEU A 79 7.45 4.18 -9.68
C LEU A 79 8.14 3.60 -8.45
N GLU A 80 7.46 2.73 -7.73
CA GLU A 80 7.92 2.18 -6.45
C GLU A 80 8.06 0.66 -6.51
N MET A 81 9.24 0.17 -6.16
CA MET A 81 9.51 -1.24 -5.94
C MET A 81 9.76 -1.49 -4.46
N LYS A 82 9.05 -2.45 -3.88
CA LYS A 82 9.24 -2.91 -2.51
C LYS A 82 9.67 -4.36 -2.54
N LYS A 83 10.87 -4.64 -2.01
CA LYS A 83 11.40 -5.99 -1.79
C LYS A 83 11.42 -6.25 -0.30
N LYS A 84 11.07 -7.46 0.13
CA LYS A 84 11.25 -7.93 1.50
C LYS A 84 12.04 -9.22 1.48
N TYR A 85 13.17 -9.24 2.19
CA TYR A 85 14.03 -10.42 2.32
C TYR A 85 14.39 -10.65 3.78
N LYS A 86 14.11 -11.82 4.31
CA LYS A 86 14.38 -12.20 5.72
C LYS A 86 13.89 -11.13 6.73
N GLY A 87 12.69 -10.59 6.50
CA GLY A 87 12.10 -9.54 7.35
C GLY A 87 12.53 -8.10 7.01
N ILE A 88 13.66 -7.88 6.35
CA ILE A 88 14.17 -6.56 5.97
C ILE A 88 13.45 -6.06 4.72
N VAL A 89 13.01 -4.80 4.76
CA VAL A 89 12.32 -4.15 3.65
C VAL A 89 13.26 -3.20 2.93
N TYR A 90 13.39 -3.40 1.62
CA TYR A 90 14.09 -2.51 0.70
C TYR A 90 13.06 -1.80 -0.16
N LYS A 91 13.05 -0.48 -0.13
CA LYS A 91 12.18 0.35 -0.95
C LYS A 91 13.02 1.16 -1.93
N ARG A 92 12.64 1.11 -3.21
CA ARG A 92 13.17 1.93 -4.29
C ARG A 92 12.05 2.79 -4.82
N ARG A 93 12.35 4.07 -5.11
CA ARG A 93 11.38 5.03 -5.63
C ARG A 93 12.06 5.91 -6.67
N LEU A 94 11.44 6.04 -7.84
CA LEU A 94 11.75 7.04 -8.84
C LEU A 94 10.55 7.96 -9.00
N GLN A 95 10.80 9.27 -9.02
CA GLN A 95 9.83 10.29 -9.37
C GLN A 95 9.92 10.54 -10.88
N LEU A 96 8.81 10.49 -11.57
CA LEU A 96 8.69 10.54 -13.02
C LEU A 96 7.44 11.33 -13.41
N VAL A 97 7.41 11.86 -14.63
CA VAL A 97 6.13 12.23 -15.25
C VAL A 97 5.36 10.96 -15.59
N GLN A 98 4.04 11.02 -15.51
CA GLN A 98 3.19 9.83 -15.68
C GLN A 98 3.41 9.14 -17.02
N GLU A 99 3.51 9.90 -18.11
CA GLU A 99 3.72 9.39 -19.47
C GLU A 99 5.04 8.61 -19.57
N GLN A 100 6.12 9.11 -18.95
CA GLN A 100 7.41 8.42 -18.92
C GLN A 100 7.31 7.09 -18.16
N ALA A 101 6.62 7.07 -17.01
CA ALA A 101 6.45 5.85 -16.24
C ALA A 101 5.63 4.81 -16.99
N ILE A 102 4.56 5.22 -17.68
CA ILE A 102 3.74 4.34 -18.51
C ILE A 102 4.54 3.82 -19.70
N ALA A 103 5.22 4.71 -20.44
CA ALA A 103 6.04 4.32 -21.60
C ALA A 103 7.13 3.31 -21.21
N PHE A 104 7.78 3.49 -20.05
CA PHE A 104 8.73 2.51 -19.53
C PHE A 104 8.08 1.14 -19.28
N MET A 105 6.94 1.11 -18.58
CA MET A 105 6.26 -0.13 -18.28
C MET A 105 5.75 -0.86 -19.53
N GLU A 106 5.40 -0.12 -20.58
CA GLU A 106 5.00 -0.64 -21.90
C GLU A 106 6.19 -0.94 -22.84
N ARG A 107 7.43 -0.84 -22.34
CA ARG A 107 8.68 -1.08 -23.10
C ARG A 107 8.88 -0.13 -24.30
N ARG A 108 8.30 1.08 -24.22
CA ARG A 108 8.40 2.14 -25.25
C ARG A 108 9.28 3.31 -24.82
N GLY A 109 9.88 3.25 -23.63
CA GLY A 109 10.70 4.33 -23.06
C GLY A 109 11.68 3.82 -22.02
N ASP A 110 12.61 4.70 -21.67
CA ASP A 110 13.70 4.45 -20.74
C ASP A 110 13.52 5.21 -19.42
N LEU A 111 14.17 4.73 -18.39
CA LEU A 111 14.29 5.41 -17.10
C LEU A 111 15.60 6.22 -17.06
N PRO A 112 15.70 7.21 -16.15
CA PRO A 112 16.96 7.88 -15.86
C PRO A 112 18.09 6.88 -15.57
N ASP A 113 19.29 7.13 -16.10
CA ASP A 113 20.47 6.29 -15.83
C ASP A 113 20.98 6.54 -14.41
N CYS A 114 20.40 5.80 -13.49
CA CYS A 114 20.78 5.76 -12.08
C CYS A 114 20.65 4.32 -11.55
N GLN A 115 21.21 4.06 -10.38
CA GLN A 115 21.13 2.72 -9.78
C GLN A 115 19.69 2.21 -9.68
N ILE A 116 18.76 3.06 -9.20
CA ILE A 116 17.36 2.68 -9.04
C ILE A 116 16.71 2.40 -10.40
N GLY A 117 17.01 3.21 -11.42
CA GLY A 117 16.54 2.98 -12.79
C GLY A 117 16.98 1.61 -13.31
N ARG A 118 18.27 1.28 -13.18
CA ARG A 118 18.82 -0.03 -13.58
C ARG A 118 18.17 -1.20 -12.81
N GLU A 119 17.91 -1.04 -11.49
CA GLU A 119 17.20 -2.05 -10.70
C GLU A 119 15.74 -2.25 -11.19
N MET A 120 15.05 -1.18 -11.61
CA MET A 120 13.69 -1.25 -12.18
C MET A 120 13.68 -1.91 -13.55
N VAL A 121 14.65 -1.60 -14.42
CA VAL A 121 14.83 -2.26 -15.73
C VAL A 121 15.04 -3.75 -15.53
N TYR A 122 15.98 -4.13 -14.66
CA TYR A 122 16.21 -5.54 -14.33
C TYR A 122 14.94 -6.24 -13.83
N PHE A 123 14.20 -5.59 -12.94
CA PHE A 123 12.95 -6.14 -12.41
C PHE A 123 11.91 -6.39 -13.52
N ARG A 124 11.67 -5.38 -14.39
CA ARG A 124 10.76 -5.50 -15.52
C ARG A 124 11.16 -6.64 -16.46
N ASP A 125 12.44 -6.71 -16.76
CA ASP A 125 12.96 -7.68 -17.74
C ASP A 125 13.00 -9.11 -17.16
N PHE A 126 13.23 -9.25 -15.85
CA PHE A 126 13.14 -10.54 -15.16
C PHE A 126 11.72 -11.14 -15.22
N TYR A 127 10.69 -10.33 -14.98
CA TYR A 127 9.30 -10.82 -15.01
C TYR A 127 8.69 -10.83 -16.41
N GLN A 128 9.26 -10.15 -17.38
CA GLN A 128 8.91 -10.08 -18.82
C GLN A 128 7.47 -9.64 -19.12
N THR A 129 6.47 -10.18 -18.43
CA THR A 129 5.03 -10.04 -18.71
C THR A 129 4.31 -9.12 -17.70
N LEU A 130 5.05 -8.22 -17.04
CA LEU A 130 4.44 -7.26 -16.12
C LEU A 130 3.45 -6.36 -16.85
N GLN A 131 2.25 -6.27 -16.29
CA GLN A 131 1.18 -5.41 -16.77
C GLN A 131 0.42 -4.80 -15.59
N PRO A 132 -0.33 -3.70 -15.79
CA PRO A 132 -1.22 -3.19 -14.76
C PRO A 132 -2.28 -4.26 -14.43
N GLN A 133 -2.44 -4.60 -13.16
CA GLN A 133 -3.34 -5.64 -12.70
C GLN A 133 -4.42 -5.13 -11.76
N MET A 134 -4.10 -4.11 -10.97
CA MET A 134 -5.03 -3.64 -9.97
C MET A 134 -4.78 -2.17 -9.60
N PHE A 135 -5.85 -1.40 -9.62
CA PHE A 135 -5.89 -0.08 -9.03
C PHE A 135 -6.25 -0.18 -7.55
N LEU A 136 -5.67 0.70 -6.74
CA LEU A 136 -5.98 0.86 -5.32
C LEU A 136 -5.92 2.33 -4.93
N SER A 137 -6.99 2.86 -4.34
CA SER A 137 -7.02 4.19 -3.74
C SER A 137 -7.38 4.15 -2.26
N TYR A 138 -7.04 5.19 -1.54
CA TYR A 138 -7.43 5.41 -0.15
C TYR A 138 -7.14 6.84 0.28
N GLN A 139 -7.91 7.32 1.26
CA GLN A 139 -7.64 8.57 1.95
C GLN A 139 -6.74 8.28 3.14
N ARG A 140 -5.76 9.16 3.39
CA ARG A 140 -4.77 8.99 4.46
C ARG A 140 -4.67 10.22 5.32
N ASP A 141 -4.79 10.02 6.65
CA ASP A 141 -4.34 10.97 7.66
C ASP A 141 -2.98 10.51 8.20
N ALA A 142 -2.04 11.45 8.33
CA ALA A 142 -0.67 11.17 8.72
C ALA A 142 -0.23 12.01 9.92
N TRP A 143 0.39 11.33 10.89
CA TRP A 143 0.87 11.90 12.13
C TRP A 143 2.33 11.52 12.37
N ARG A 144 3.09 12.41 12.99
CA ARG A 144 4.46 12.19 13.45
C ARG A 144 4.60 12.44 14.94
N GLY A 145 5.50 11.73 15.61
CA GLY A 145 5.77 11.92 17.03
C GLY A 145 6.35 13.32 17.31
N LYS A 146 5.88 13.98 18.38
CA LYS A 146 6.40 15.29 18.83
C LYS A 146 7.82 15.19 19.36
N GLN A 147 8.13 14.13 20.12
CA GLN A 147 9.43 13.89 20.75
C GLN A 147 10.24 12.81 20.03
N ASP A 148 9.60 11.94 19.26
CA ASP A 148 10.23 10.85 18.52
C ASP A 148 9.92 11.03 17.02
N ALA A 149 10.85 11.62 16.29
CA ALA A 149 10.73 11.83 14.83
C ALA A 149 10.68 10.50 14.04
N GLY A 150 11.15 9.40 14.62
CA GLY A 150 11.07 8.05 14.04
C GLY A 150 9.70 7.41 14.17
N LEU A 151 8.83 7.93 15.07
CA LEU A 151 7.46 7.46 15.22
C LEU A 151 6.54 8.13 14.20
N ARG A 152 5.88 7.32 13.38
CA ARG A 152 4.85 7.77 12.42
C ARG A 152 3.62 6.89 12.54
N LEU A 153 2.45 7.52 12.47
CA LEU A 153 1.16 6.84 12.47
C LEU A 153 0.37 7.34 11.26
N THR A 154 -0.24 6.43 10.53
CA THR A 154 -1.15 6.78 9.43
C THR A 154 -2.47 6.06 9.61
N LEU A 155 -3.55 6.75 9.29
CA LEU A 155 -4.92 6.23 9.26
C LEU A 155 -5.39 6.22 7.80
N ASP A 156 -5.66 5.04 7.26
CA ASP A 156 -6.10 4.85 5.88
C ASP A 156 -7.56 4.43 5.87
N GLU A 157 -8.40 5.21 5.22
CA GLU A 157 -9.83 4.95 5.06
C GLU A 157 -10.26 4.98 3.61
N ASP A 158 -11.52 4.62 3.34
CA ASP A 158 -12.08 4.53 1.99
C ASP A 158 -11.16 3.78 1.02
N ILE A 159 -10.63 2.64 1.47
CA ILE A 159 -9.72 1.81 0.67
C ILE A 159 -10.55 1.11 -0.40
N ARG A 160 -10.32 1.49 -1.67
CA ARG A 160 -11.03 0.97 -2.84
C ARG A 160 -10.10 0.26 -3.80
N TYR A 161 -10.63 -0.67 -4.58
CA TYR A 161 -9.89 -1.35 -5.64
C TYR A 161 -10.75 -1.58 -6.88
N ARG A 162 -10.10 -1.73 -8.03
CA ARG A 162 -10.70 -2.20 -9.28
C ARG A 162 -9.67 -2.92 -10.14
N THR A 163 -10.14 -3.81 -11.02
CA THR A 163 -9.30 -4.57 -11.98
C THR A 163 -9.53 -4.16 -13.43
N GLY A 164 -10.52 -3.29 -13.69
CA GLY A 164 -10.75 -2.66 -14.99
C GLY A 164 -10.43 -1.17 -14.95
N GLN A 165 -10.27 -0.54 -16.12
CA GLN A 165 -10.00 0.90 -16.25
C GLN A 165 -8.85 1.38 -15.33
N LEU A 166 -7.67 0.78 -15.51
CA LEU A 166 -6.52 0.95 -14.63
C LEU A 166 -5.77 2.25 -14.95
N HIS A 167 -6.34 3.37 -14.53
CA HIS A 167 -5.76 4.71 -14.60
C HIS A 167 -5.82 5.41 -13.24
N LEU A 168 -5.05 6.51 -13.07
CA LEU A 168 -4.90 7.19 -11.79
C LEU A 168 -5.89 8.37 -11.58
N GLN A 169 -6.72 8.70 -12.56
CA GLN A 169 -7.58 9.89 -12.55
C GLN A 169 -8.91 9.70 -11.80
N SER A 170 -9.23 8.50 -11.33
CA SER A 170 -10.51 8.22 -10.67
C SER A 170 -10.33 7.30 -9.47
N ASP A 171 -11.04 7.58 -8.38
CA ASP A 171 -11.09 6.74 -7.18
C ASP A 171 -12.20 5.69 -7.21
N ALA A 172 -12.93 5.57 -8.33
CA ALA A 172 -13.98 4.56 -8.49
C ALA A 172 -13.43 3.15 -8.25
N GLY A 173 -14.21 2.34 -7.53
CA GLY A 173 -13.84 0.96 -7.20
C GLY A 173 -14.67 0.41 -6.04
N GLU A 174 -14.51 -0.89 -5.78
CA GLU A 174 -15.16 -1.58 -4.67
C GLU A 174 -14.41 -1.33 -3.36
N ALA A 175 -15.14 -1.09 -2.27
CA ALA A 175 -14.56 -0.86 -0.96
C ALA A 175 -13.96 -2.15 -0.37
N ILE A 176 -12.76 -2.05 0.20
CA ILE A 176 -12.10 -3.17 0.90
C ILE A 176 -12.53 -3.24 2.38
N LEU A 177 -12.70 -2.11 3.02
CA LEU A 177 -13.14 -2.04 4.42
C LEU A 177 -14.65 -1.87 4.51
N ALA A 178 -15.23 -2.32 5.61
CA ALA A 178 -16.61 -1.99 5.93
C ALA A 178 -16.75 -0.48 6.26
N PRO A 179 -17.96 0.10 6.10
CA PRO A 179 -18.19 1.48 6.49
C PRO A 179 -17.74 1.78 7.93
N GLY A 180 -17.04 2.88 8.12
CA GLY A 180 -16.50 3.30 9.42
C GLY A 180 -15.25 2.57 9.89
N GLN A 181 -14.74 1.60 9.14
CA GLN A 181 -13.45 0.98 9.44
C GLN A 181 -12.28 1.78 8.88
N CYS A 182 -11.17 1.77 9.62
CA CYS A 182 -9.93 2.43 9.26
C CYS A 182 -8.74 1.49 9.47
N LEU A 183 -7.78 1.50 8.57
CA LEU A 183 -6.51 0.79 8.70
C LEU A 183 -5.46 1.73 9.27
N MET A 184 -5.04 1.49 10.50
CA MET A 184 -3.92 2.19 11.12
C MET A 184 -2.61 1.46 10.84
N GLU A 185 -1.57 2.21 10.43
CA GLU A 185 -0.19 1.72 10.33
C GLU A 185 0.70 2.55 11.27
N VAL A 186 1.36 1.88 12.21
CA VAL A 186 2.36 2.48 13.10
C VAL A 186 3.74 2.07 12.62
N LYS A 187 4.61 3.06 12.42
CA LYS A 187 6.02 2.87 12.04
C LYS A 187 6.90 3.48 13.11
N SER A 188 7.84 2.71 13.63
CA SER A 188 8.81 3.16 14.62
C SER A 188 10.20 2.63 14.28
N GLU A 189 11.21 3.43 14.53
CA GLU A 189 12.62 3.03 14.45
C GLU A 189 13.06 2.29 15.72
N HIS A 190 12.29 2.50 16.79
CA HIS A 190 12.50 1.89 18.11
C HIS A 190 11.31 1.03 18.53
N ALA A 191 11.24 0.69 19.80
CA ALA A 191 10.05 0.06 20.38
C ALA A 191 8.83 0.99 20.28
N ILE A 192 7.63 0.44 20.16
CA ILE A 192 6.40 1.24 20.23
C ILE A 192 6.32 1.92 21.60
N PRO A 193 6.09 3.24 21.68
CA PRO A 193 6.04 3.97 22.93
C PRO A 193 4.99 3.41 23.90
N LEU A 194 5.30 3.47 25.20
CA LEU A 194 4.42 2.90 26.23
C LEU A 194 3.02 3.54 26.23
N TRP A 195 2.94 4.87 26.04
CA TRP A 195 1.65 5.55 25.95
C TRP A 195 0.75 4.98 24.83
N LEU A 196 1.35 4.65 23.68
CA LEU A 196 0.58 4.09 22.56
C LEU A 196 0.17 2.65 22.83
N THR A 197 1.05 1.83 23.41
CA THR A 197 0.70 0.43 23.78
C THR A 197 -0.39 0.40 24.84
N GLN A 198 -0.37 1.29 25.82
CA GLN A 198 -1.41 1.43 26.84
C GLN A 198 -2.74 1.87 26.21
N LEU A 199 -2.73 2.88 25.34
CA LEU A 199 -3.93 3.34 24.64
C LEU A 199 -4.54 2.23 23.75
N LEU A 200 -3.71 1.51 23.01
CA LEU A 200 -4.18 0.39 22.19
C LEU A 200 -4.82 -0.72 23.04
N ALA A 201 -4.24 -1.02 24.21
CA ALA A 201 -4.80 -2.01 25.13
C ALA A 201 -6.14 -1.55 25.73
N GLN A 202 -6.23 -0.28 26.17
CA GLN A 202 -7.47 0.30 26.69
C GLN A 202 -8.60 0.29 25.65
N LEU A 203 -8.27 0.60 24.39
CA LEU A 203 -9.23 0.59 23.28
C LEU A 203 -9.44 -0.80 22.67
N GLN A 204 -8.82 -1.85 23.22
CA GLN A 204 -8.88 -3.23 22.71
C GLN A 204 -8.52 -3.34 21.22
N ILE A 205 -7.56 -2.52 20.77
CA ILE A 205 -7.07 -2.52 19.39
C ILE A 205 -5.93 -3.54 19.27
N THR A 206 -6.15 -4.57 18.46
CA THR A 206 -5.19 -5.65 18.26
C THR A 206 -4.51 -5.58 16.90
N LYS A 207 -3.26 -6.06 16.84
CA LYS A 207 -2.50 -6.11 15.59
C LYS A 207 -3.13 -7.05 14.58
N VAL A 208 -3.06 -6.67 13.29
CA VAL A 208 -3.55 -7.50 12.19
C VAL A 208 -2.48 -7.68 11.11
N SER A 209 -2.57 -8.79 10.38
CA SER A 209 -1.85 -8.96 9.13
C SER A 209 -2.72 -8.42 7.99
N PHE A 210 -2.36 -7.29 7.40
CA PHE A 210 -3.16 -6.66 6.37
C PHE A 210 -2.28 -6.17 5.21
N SER A 211 -2.60 -6.61 4.01
CA SER A 211 -2.03 -6.12 2.77
C SER A 211 -3.14 -5.60 1.88
N LYS A 212 -3.21 -4.29 1.62
CA LYS A 212 -4.24 -3.71 0.74
C LYS A 212 -4.34 -4.46 -0.60
N TYR A 213 -3.21 -4.67 -1.25
CA TYR A 213 -3.17 -5.43 -2.52
C TYR A 213 -3.55 -6.91 -2.34
N GLY A 214 -3.16 -7.54 -1.22
CA GLY A 214 -3.56 -8.91 -0.91
C GLY A 214 -5.07 -9.04 -0.71
N GLN A 215 -5.67 -8.15 0.09
CA GLN A 215 -7.11 -8.13 0.32
C GLN A 215 -7.91 -7.91 -0.96
N ALA A 216 -7.47 -6.98 -1.81
CA ALA A 216 -8.07 -6.72 -3.10
C ALA A 216 -8.00 -7.96 -4.02
N TYR A 217 -6.83 -8.61 -4.08
CA TYR A 217 -6.65 -9.82 -4.88
C TYR A 217 -7.55 -10.98 -4.39
N GLU A 218 -7.62 -11.21 -3.08
CA GLU A 218 -8.47 -12.27 -2.50
C GLU A 218 -9.96 -12.03 -2.79
N ARG A 219 -10.43 -10.77 -2.73
CA ARG A 219 -11.81 -10.41 -3.08
C ARG A 219 -12.09 -10.66 -4.56
N GLU A 220 -11.21 -10.22 -5.43
CA GLU A 220 -11.34 -10.44 -6.87
C GLU A 220 -11.34 -11.93 -7.23
N LEU A 221 -10.51 -12.73 -6.56
CA LEU A 221 -10.49 -14.17 -6.76
C LEU A 221 -11.82 -14.81 -6.34
N ARG A 222 -12.38 -14.42 -5.20
CA ARG A 222 -13.70 -14.91 -4.73
C ARG A 222 -14.81 -14.53 -5.70
N ARG A 223 -14.82 -13.27 -6.20
CA ARG A 223 -15.79 -12.80 -7.19
C ARG A 223 -15.75 -13.67 -8.46
N LYS A 224 -14.57 -13.89 -9.02
CA LYS A 224 -14.40 -14.74 -10.22
C LYS A 224 -14.83 -16.19 -10.01
N LEU A 225 -14.61 -16.73 -8.80
CA LEU A 225 -15.07 -18.09 -8.48
C LEU A 225 -16.60 -18.17 -8.36
N GLN A 226 -17.27 -17.16 -7.84
CA GLN A 226 -18.72 -17.08 -7.76
C GLN A 226 -19.35 -16.94 -9.14
N GLU A 227 -18.81 -16.09 -10.02
CA GLU A 227 -19.26 -15.93 -11.42
C GLU A 227 -19.18 -17.25 -12.20
N LYS A 228 -18.07 -17.99 -12.04
CA LYS A 228 -17.92 -19.31 -12.68
C LYS A 228 -18.94 -20.34 -12.18
N ARG A 229 -19.27 -20.34 -10.89
CA ARG A 229 -20.29 -21.22 -10.31
C ARG A 229 -21.69 -20.87 -10.78
N GLY A 230 -22.02 -19.57 -10.86
CA GLY A 230 -23.32 -19.11 -11.38
C GLY A 230 -23.56 -19.50 -12.84
N ASN A 231 -22.53 -19.49 -13.68
CA ASN A 231 -22.64 -19.86 -15.10
C ASN A 231 -22.77 -21.39 -15.33
N VAL A 232 -22.46 -22.24 -14.36
CA VAL A 232 -22.58 -23.70 -14.47
C VAL A 232 -24.03 -24.17 -14.23
N TYR A 233 -24.88 -23.35 -13.62
CA TYR A 233 -26.27 -23.70 -13.31
C TYR A 233 -27.31 -23.13 -14.30
N VAL A 234 -26.87 -22.49 -15.40
CA VAL A 234 -27.74 -21.85 -16.42
C VAL A 234 -27.55 -22.53 -17.79
N GLY A 235 -26.96 -23.72 -17.82
CA GLY A 235 -26.76 -24.51 -19.03
C GLY A 235 -27.60 -25.80 -19.01
#